data_069c1fb3aae5384a4875467e0254fa80
#
_entry.id   069c1fb3aae5384a4875467e0254fa80
#
_cell.length_a   1.000
_cell.length_b   1.000
_cell.length_c   1.000
_cell.angle_alpha   90.00
_cell.angle_beta   90.00
_cell.angle_gamma   90.00
#
_symmetry.space_group_name_H-M   'P 1'
#
loop_
_entity.id
_entity.type
_entity.pdbx_description
1 polymer ?
#
loop_
_entity_poly.entity_id
_entity_poly.type
_entity_poly.pdbx_seq_one_letter_code
_entity_poly.pdbx_strand_id
1 'polypeptide(L)'
;MLVERAKAGGLKPDLVTDQTSAHDLVNGYLPPGWSVAQWRMAQADESQHATLRADAQAGCAQHVLAMLAFQALGVPTVDYGNNIRQVALDAGVDQAFAYPGFVPAYIRPLFCQGKGPFRWVALSGDPEDILKTDAKMKELFPHDKHLHRWLDMAGERIAFQGLPARICW
;
A
#
# COMPACT_ATOMS: atom_id res chain seq x y z
N MET A 1 -17.04 -5.34 14.98
CA MET A 1 -16.04 -5.13 13.91
C MET A 1 -15.17 -6.38 13.75
N LEU A 2 -14.25 -6.43 12.75
CA LEU A 2 -13.46 -7.65 12.46
C LEU A 2 -12.63 -8.12 13.66
N VAL A 3 -11.96 -7.20 14.37
CA VAL A 3 -11.18 -7.51 15.58
C VAL A 3 -12.02 -8.22 16.64
N GLU A 4 -13.24 -7.72 16.91
CA GLU A 4 -14.12 -8.33 17.91
C GLU A 4 -14.61 -9.73 17.49
N ARG A 5 -14.83 -9.93 16.19
CA ARG A 5 -15.15 -11.26 15.64
C ARG A 5 -13.96 -12.23 15.78
N ALA A 6 -12.76 -11.74 15.54
CA ALA A 6 -11.54 -12.54 15.69
C ALA A 6 -11.31 -12.94 17.17
N LYS A 7 -11.48 -12.00 18.11
CA LYS A 7 -11.40 -12.25 19.56
C LYS A 7 -12.43 -13.26 20.04
N ALA A 8 -13.63 -13.24 19.45
CA ALA A 8 -14.70 -14.19 19.78
C ALA A 8 -14.53 -15.58 19.14
N GLY A 9 -13.39 -15.89 18.52
CA GLY A 9 -13.12 -17.16 17.84
C GLY A 9 -13.78 -17.31 16.48
N GLY A 10 -14.24 -16.21 15.89
CA GLY A 10 -14.74 -16.16 14.52
C GLY A 10 -13.63 -16.08 13.46
N LEU A 11 -13.85 -15.31 12.40
CA LEU A 11 -12.86 -15.14 11.34
C LEU A 11 -11.53 -14.61 11.87
N LYS A 12 -10.44 -15.36 11.67
CA LYS A 12 -9.07 -14.93 11.91
C LYS A 12 -8.37 -14.79 10.55
N PRO A 13 -7.95 -13.59 10.16
CA PRO A 13 -7.22 -13.41 8.91
C PRO A 13 -5.80 -14.00 9.00
N ASP A 14 -5.24 -14.43 7.89
CA ASP A 14 -3.86 -14.93 7.80
C ASP A 14 -2.83 -13.80 7.78
N LEU A 15 -3.21 -12.63 7.29
CA LEU A 15 -2.41 -11.42 7.20
C LEU A 15 -3.32 -10.20 7.32
N VAL A 16 -2.85 -9.17 7.99
CA VAL A 16 -3.51 -7.86 8.05
C VAL A 16 -2.56 -6.79 7.55
N THR A 17 -3.02 -6.01 6.61
CA THR A 17 -2.36 -4.79 6.15
C THR A 17 -3.41 -3.70 5.95
N ASP A 18 -2.98 -2.45 5.93
CA ASP A 18 -3.84 -1.32 5.58
C ASP A 18 -3.49 -0.79 4.19
N GLN A 19 -4.44 -0.13 3.56
CA GLN A 19 -4.27 0.64 2.32
C GLN A 19 -5.01 1.97 2.41
N THR A 20 -4.68 2.72 3.43
CA THR A 20 -5.37 3.95 3.81
C THR A 20 -4.61 5.15 3.27
N SER A 21 -5.29 6.20 2.84
CA SER A 21 -4.67 7.44 2.37
C SER A 21 -4.56 8.44 3.52
N ALA A 22 -3.63 8.21 4.45
CA ALA A 22 -3.43 9.04 5.64
C ALA A 22 -2.39 10.17 5.46
N HIS A 23 -1.87 10.37 4.25
CA HIS A 23 -0.97 11.50 3.96
C HIS A 23 -1.71 12.84 3.93
N ASP A 24 -2.98 12.83 3.55
CA ASP A 24 -3.85 14.00 3.55
C ASP A 24 -5.13 13.68 4.33
N LEU A 25 -5.23 14.23 5.53
CA LEU A 25 -6.35 13.97 6.43
C LEU A 25 -7.63 14.72 6.05
N VAL A 26 -7.55 15.68 5.12
CA VAL A 26 -8.73 16.39 4.60
C VAL A 26 -9.27 15.69 3.38
N ASN A 27 -8.39 15.39 2.40
CA ASN A 27 -8.83 14.90 1.10
C ASN A 27 -8.65 13.39 0.92
N GLY A 28 -7.86 12.73 1.75
CA GLY A 28 -7.50 11.32 1.60
C GLY A 28 -8.20 10.35 2.55
N TYR A 29 -8.69 10.81 3.69
CA TYR A 29 -9.23 9.93 4.74
C TYR A 29 -10.67 10.29 5.10
N LEU A 30 -11.58 9.32 4.95
CA LEU A 30 -12.97 9.44 5.39
C LEU A 30 -13.07 9.05 6.88
N PRO A 31 -13.37 9.99 7.79
CA PRO A 31 -13.48 9.67 9.21
C PRO A 31 -14.61 8.67 9.51
N PRO A 32 -14.44 7.80 10.51
CA PRO A 32 -15.50 6.91 10.94
C PRO A 32 -16.78 7.67 11.34
N GLY A 33 -17.92 7.20 10.88
CA GLY A 33 -19.22 7.82 11.16
C GLY A 33 -19.62 8.96 10.22
N TRP A 34 -18.71 9.42 9.37
CA TRP A 34 -19.04 10.42 8.35
C TRP A 34 -19.61 9.75 7.09
N SER A 35 -20.64 10.34 6.52
CA SER A 35 -21.05 9.98 5.16
C SER A 35 -20.13 10.64 4.12
N VAL A 36 -20.03 10.05 2.94
CA VAL A 36 -19.27 10.63 1.82
C VAL A 36 -19.78 12.04 1.47
N ALA A 37 -21.09 12.29 1.58
CA ALA A 37 -21.66 13.60 1.31
C ALA A 37 -21.19 14.65 2.32
N GLN A 38 -21.23 14.33 3.61
CA GLN A 38 -20.71 15.21 4.67
C GLN A 38 -19.23 15.51 4.49
N TRP A 39 -18.43 14.47 4.21
CA TRP A 39 -17.01 14.60 3.98
C TRP A 39 -16.70 15.53 2.79
N ARG A 40 -17.38 15.35 1.65
CA ARG A 40 -17.23 16.23 0.48
C ARG A 40 -17.62 17.69 0.76
N MET A 41 -18.66 17.90 1.54
CA MET A 41 -19.05 19.26 1.94
C MET A 41 -17.98 19.91 2.83
N ALA A 42 -17.45 19.15 3.80
CA ALA A 42 -16.40 19.64 4.69
C ALA A 42 -15.06 19.88 3.96
N GLN A 43 -14.74 19.10 2.91
CA GLN A 43 -13.57 19.36 2.07
C GLN A 43 -13.66 20.70 1.33
N ALA A 44 -14.85 21.08 0.89
CA ALA A 44 -15.09 22.34 0.17
C ALA A 44 -15.16 23.56 1.08
N ASP A 45 -15.21 23.37 2.39
CA ASP A 45 -15.36 24.43 3.40
C ASP A 45 -14.15 24.46 4.34
N GLU A 46 -13.23 25.40 4.11
CA GLU A 46 -12.01 25.53 4.92
C GLU A 46 -12.28 25.70 6.43
N SER A 47 -13.44 26.27 6.82
CA SER A 47 -13.80 26.41 8.22
C SER A 47 -14.01 25.08 8.93
N GLN A 48 -14.31 24.02 8.19
CA GLN A 48 -14.51 22.65 8.70
C GLN A 48 -13.23 21.79 8.69
N HIS A 49 -12.15 22.24 8.05
CA HIS A 49 -10.93 21.44 7.93
C HIS A 49 -10.30 21.08 9.27
N ALA A 50 -10.39 21.93 10.29
CA ALA A 50 -9.87 21.62 11.63
C ALA A 50 -10.64 20.45 12.26
N THR A 51 -11.96 20.46 12.19
CA THR A 51 -12.82 19.37 12.68
C THR A 51 -12.58 18.10 11.90
N LEU A 52 -12.55 18.19 10.56
CA LEU A 52 -12.30 17.06 9.68
C LEU A 52 -10.95 16.39 9.97
N ARG A 53 -9.90 17.16 10.18
CA ARG A 53 -8.58 16.64 10.56
C ARG A 53 -8.60 15.94 11.92
N ALA A 54 -9.24 16.54 12.91
CA ALA A 54 -9.34 15.94 14.25
C ALA A 54 -10.07 14.59 14.21
N ASP A 55 -11.19 14.52 13.50
CA ASP A 55 -11.96 13.27 13.36
C ASP A 55 -11.20 12.23 12.53
N ALA A 56 -10.46 12.63 11.49
CA ALA A 56 -9.59 11.76 10.72
C ALA A 56 -8.44 11.21 11.57
N GLN A 57 -7.80 12.05 12.40
CA GLN A 57 -6.76 11.61 13.34
C GLN A 57 -7.30 10.59 14.35
N ALA A 58 -8.47 10.85 14.93
CA ALA A 58 -9.13 9.91 15.84
C ALA A 58 -9.45 8.58 15.13
N GLY A 59 -9.89 8.63 13.87
CA GLY A 59 -10.12 7.46 13.04
C GLY A 59 -8.85 6.67 12.76
N CYS A 60 -7.75 7.34 12.43
CA CYS A 60 -6.43 6.72 12.23
C CYS A 60 -5.93 6.05 13.52
N ALA A 61 -6.10 6.70 14.67
CA ALA A 61 -5.77 6.11 15.97
C ALA A 61 -6.55 4.81 16.24
N GLN A 62 -7.86 4.81 16.01
CA GLN A 62 -8.68 3.62 16.14
C GLN A 62 -8.26 2.50 15.18
N HIS A 63 -7.89 2.86 13.96
CA HIS A 63 -7.42 1.92 12.95
C HIS A 63 -6.10 1.26 13.38
N VAL A 64 -5.12 2.04 13.82
CA VAL A 64 -3.83 1.53 14.32
C VAL A 64 -4.02 0.64 15.57
N LEU A 65 -4.91 1.02 16.50
CA LEU A 65 -5.25 0.17 17.63
C LEU A 65 -5.86 -1.17 17.20
N ALA A 66 -6.65 -1.19 16.14
CA ALA A 66 -7.16 -2.44 15.56
C ALA A 66 -6.04 -3.29 14.93
N MET A 67 -5.07 -2.68 14.23
CA MET A 67 -3.89 -3.36 13.71
C MET A 67 -3.07 -4.00 14.84
N LEU A 68 -2.79 -3.26 15.90
CA LEU A 68 -2.10 -3.76 17.10
C LEU A 68 -2.86 -4.92 17.78
N ALA A 69 -4.18 -4.85 17.81
CA ALA A 69 -5.00 -5.92 18.34
C ALA A 69 -4.90 -7.21 17.52
N PHE A 70 -4.83 -7.13 16.20
CA PHE A 70 -4.57 -8.29 15.35
C PHE A 70 -3.17 -8.86 15.57
N GLN A 71 -2.15 -8.00 15.68
CA GLN A 71 -0.80 -8.43 16.02
C GLN A 71 -0.77 -9.20 17.36
N ALA A 72 -1.47 -8.69 18.39
CA ALA A 72 -1.57 -9.35 19.69
C ALA A 72 -2.28 -10.71 19.63
N LEU A 73 -3.15 -10.93 18.64
CA LEU A 73 -3.77 -12.23 18.35
C LEU A 73 -2.84 -13.18 17.55
N GLY A 74 -1.59 -12.79 17.32
CA GLY A 74 -0.62 -13.57 16.55
C GLY A 74 -0.90 -13.57 15.06
N VAL A 75 -1.61 -12.57 14.54
CA VAL A 75 -1.81 -12.38 13.09
C VAL A 75 -0.66 -11.54 12.55
N PRO A 76 0.06 -11.97 11.51
CA PRO A 76 1.03 -11.13 10.81
C PRO A 76 0.38 -9.80 10.40
N THR A 77 0.96 -8.69 10.85
CA THR A 77 0.37 -7.36 10.65
C THR A 77 1.45 -6.41 10.17
N VAL A 78 1.18 -5.70 9.08
CA VAL A 78 2.12 -4.76 8.47
C VAL A 78 1.43 -3.47 8.04
N ASP A 79 2.13 -2.37 8.15
CA ASP A 79 1.73 -1.08 7.60
C ASP A 79 2.17 -0.96 6.12
N TYR A 80 1.28 -0.47 5.28
CA TYR A 80 1.55 -0.31 3.84
C TYR A 80 2.43 0.92 3.49
N GLY A 81 2.71 1.80 4.47
CA GLY A 81 3.57 2.97 4.27
C GLY A 81 2.81 4.24 3.86
N ASN A 82 1.63 4.44 4.39
CA ASN A 82 0.72 5.54 4.06
C ASN A 82 0.62 6.62 5.15
N ASN A 83 1.57 6.68 6.06
CA ASN A 83 1.66 7.64 7.18
C ASN A 83 0.66 7.43 8.35
N ILE A 84 -0.19 6.40 8.31
CA ILE A 84 -1.23 6.19 9.33
C ILE A 84 -0.66 6.01 10.75
N ARG A 85 0.52 5.36 10.88
CA ARG A 85 1.17 5.15 12.18
C ARG A 85 1.66 6.46 12.78
N GLN A 86 2.20 7.38 11.99
CA GLN A 86 2.62 8.69 12.46
C GLN A 86 1.41 9.50 12.92
N VAL A 87 0.33 9.52 12.14
CA VAL A 87 -0.91 10.21 12.51
C VAL A 87 -1.49 9.65 13.81
N ALA A 88 -1.44 8.33 14.00
CA ALA A 88 -1.90 7.71 15.25
C ALA A 88 -0.99 8.03 16.44
N LEU A 89 0.34 8.09 16.24
CA LEU A 89 1.28 8.53 17.27
C LEU A 89 0.98 9.98 17.71
N ASP A 90 0.78 10.87 16.75
CA ASP A 90 0.43 12.28 17.00
C ASP A 90 -0.94 12.41 17.72
N ALA A 91 -1.80 11.41 17.56
CA ALA A 91 -3.08 11.30 18.27
C ALA A 91 -2.98 10.57 19.62
N GLY A 92 -1.78 10.29 20.12
CA GLY A 92 -1.53 9.70 21.44
C GLY A 92 -1.47 8.17 21.49
N VAL A 93 -1.31 7.49 20.37
CA VAL A 93 -1.08 6.02 20.34
C VAL A 93 0.42 5.77 20.40
N ASP A 94 1.01 5.72 21.58
CA ASP A 94 2.46 5.57 21.78
C ASP A 94 3.05 4.32 21.11
N GLN A 95 2.27 3.25 20.99
CA GLN A 95 2.67 1.98 20.40
C GLN A 95 2.41 1.91 18.88
N ALA A 96 2.11 3.03 18.20
CA ALA A 96 1.74 3.03 16.79
C ALA A 96 2.76 2.35 15.87
N PHE A 97 4.04 2.34 16.24
CA PHE A 97 5.13 1.70 15.49
C PHE A 97 5.52 0.29 16.00
N ALA A 98 4.75 -0.33 16.89
CA ALA A 98 5.06 -1.65 17.42
C ALA A 98 4.88 -2.79 16.40
N TYR A 99 4.14 -2.58 15.32
CA TYR A 99 4.12 -3.48 14.17
C TYR A 99 4.94 -2.90 13.00
N PRO A 100 5.57 -3.76 12.17
CA PRO A 100 6.50 -3.30 11.15
C PRO A 100 5.79 -2.67 9.95
N GLY A 101 6.53 -1.85 9.21
CA GLY A 101 6.14 -1.45 7.88
C GLY A 101 6.38 -2.56 6.85
N PHE A 102 5.62 -2.55 5.79
CA PHE A 102 5.72 -3.50 4.66
C PHE A 102 7.12 -3.52 4.03
N VAL A 103 7.76 -2.37 3.88
CA VAL A 103 9.09 -2.27 3.26
C VAL A 103 10.15 -3.00 4.08
N PRO A 104 10.34 -2.71 5.39
CA PRO A 104 11.32 -3.45 6.19
C PRO A 104 10.94 -4.92 6.42
N ALA A 105 9.66 -5.25 6.50
CA ALA A 105 9.20 -6.62 6.75
C ALA A 105 9.41 -7.56 5.56
N TYR A 106 9.14 -7.09 4.34
CA TYR A 106 9.11 -7.94 3.15
C TYR A 106 9.95 -7.40 1.99
N ILE A 107 9.82 -6.14 1.61
CA ILE A 107 10.43 -5.62 0.38
C ILE A 107 11.95 -5.60 0.48
N ARG A 108 12.50 -5.03 1.56
CA ARG A 108 13.95 -4.92 1.73
C ARG A 108 14.65 -6.29 1.78
N PRO A 109 14.17 -7.28 2.56
CA PRO A 109 14.77 -8.63 2.55
C PRO A 109 14.70 -9.31 1.18
N LEU A 110 13.63 -9.12 0.41
CA LEU A 110 13.50 -9.67 -0.94
C LEU A 110 14.44 -8.97 -1.92
N PHE A 111 14.53 -7.65 -1.90
CA PHE A 111 15.45 -6.89 -2.75
C PHE A 111 16.92 -7.23 -2.48
N CYS A 112 17.29 -7.49 -1.22
CA CYS A 112 18.63 -7.96 -0.88
C CYS A 112 18.96 -9.34 -1.49
N GLN A 113 17.93 -10.10 -1.88
CA GLN A 113 18.06 -11.38 -2.58
C GLN A 113 17.90 -11.25 -4.10
N GLY A 114 17.81 -10.04 -4.64
CA GLY A 114 17.55 -9.79 -6.05
C GLY A 114 16.11 -10.07 -6.49
N LYS A 115 15.16 -10.15 -5.54
CA LYS A 115 13.74 -10.41 -5.80
C LYS A 115 12.92 -9.16 -5.54
N GLY A 116 12.04 -8.81 -6.45
CA GLY A 116 11.13 -7.69 -6.26
C GLY A 116 10.56 -7.13 -7.56
N PRO A 117 9.68 -6.12 -7.47
CA PRO A 117 9.18 -5.42 -8.65
C PRO A 117 10.24 -4.44 -9.15
N PHE A 118 10.87 -4.76 -10.26
CA PHE A 118 11.76 -3.87 -10.99
C PHE A 118 10.97 -3.11 -12.05
N ARG A 119 11.23 -1.81 -12.15
CA ARG A 119 10.53 -0.92 -13.09
C ARG A 119 11.53 -0.14 -13.89
N TRP A 120 11.31 -0.05 -15.20
CA TRP A 120 12.12 0.79 -16.09
C TRP A 120 11.26 1.40 -17.18
N VAL A 121 11.75 2.45 -17.81
CA VAL A 121 11.09 3.18 -18.87
C VAL A 121 12.02 3.37 -20.06
N ALA A 122 11.46 3.43 -21.26
CA ALA A 122 12.17 3.82 -22.47
C ALA A 122 12.21 5.35 -22.57
N LEU A 123 13.34 5.96 -22.22
CA LEU A 123 13.52 7.41 -22.29
C LEU A 123 13.46 7.97 -23.73
N SER A 124 13.69 7.10 -24.71
CA SER A 124 13.51 7.42 -26.15
C SER A 124 12.05 7.71 -26.53
N GLY A 125 11.10 7.21 -25.73
CA GLY A 125 9.68 7.18 -26.09
C GLY A 125 9.32 6.05 -27.07
N ASP A 126 10.30 5.23 -27.49
CA ASP A 126 10.09 4.13 -28.44
C ASP A 126 9.73 2.83 -27.70
N PRO A 127 8.53 2.26 -27.91
CA PRO A 127 8.13 0.98 -27.33
C PRO A 127 9.07 -0.19 -27.68
N GLU A 128 9.76 -0.13 -28.82
CA GLU A 128 10.70 -1.17 -29.24
C GLU A 128 11.87 -1.33 -28.26
N ASP A 129 12.24 -0.29 -27.55
CA ASP A 129 13.28 -0.38 -26.52
C ASP A 129 12.84 -1.23 -25.31
N ILE A 130 11.54 -1.26 -25.00
CA ILE A 130 11.00 -2.18 -24.00
C ILE A 130 11.08 -3.63 -24.50
N LEU A 131 10.74 -3.89 -25.75
CA LEU A 131 10.84 -5.24 -26.33
C LEU A 131 12.29 -5.75 -26.38
N LYS A 132 13.26 -4.87 -26.65
CA LYS A 132 14.70 -5.19 -26.56
C LYS A 132 15.11 -5.58 -25.15
N THR A 133 14.63 -4.84 -24.13
CA THR A 133 14.91 -5.19 -22.72
C THR A 133 14.22 -6.46 -22.29
N ASP A 134 13.00 -6.74 -22.75
CA ASP A 134 12.29 -8.00 -22.50
C ASP A 134 13.08 -9.19 -23.08
N ALA A 135 13.56 -9.06 -24.30
CA ALA A 135 14.40 -10.08 -24.94
C ALA A 135 15.70 -10.32 -24.14
N LYS A 136 16.34 -9.24 -23.67
CA LYS A 136 17.55 -9.33 -22.85
C LYS A 136 17.30 -10.00 -21.50
N MET A 137 16.17 -9.71 -20.85
CA MET A 137 15.79 -10.40 -19.61
C MET A 137 15.62 -11.91 -19.82
N LYS A 138 15.00 -12.33 -20.92
CA LYS A 138 14.88 -13.76 -21.26
C LYS A 138 16.24 -14.43 -21.51
N GLU A 139 17.16 -13.72 -22.15
CA GLU A 139 18.53 -14.20 -22.37
C GLU A 139 19.29 -14.39 -21.06
N LEU A 140 19.17 -13.42 -20.12
CA LEU A 140 19.87 -13.46 -18.82
C LEU A 140 19.29 -14.50 -17.87
N PHE A 141 18.00 -14.80 -17.96
CA PHE A 141 17.30 -15.73 -17.09
C PHE A 141 16.64 -16.89 -17.89
N PRO A 142 17.42 -17.72 -18.61
CA PRO A 142 16.88 -18.67 -19.57
C PRO A 142 16.06 -19.79 -18.92
N HIS A 143 16.23 -20.04 -17.63
CA HIS A 143 15.54 -21.10 -16.89
C HIS A 143 14.27 -20.64 -16.19
N ASP A 144 14.04 -19.32 -16.09
CA ASP A 144 12.86 -18.75 -15.43
C ASP A 144 11.66 -18.73 -16.38
N LYS A 145 10.97 -19.87 -16.46
CA LYS A 145 9.77 -20.02 -17.30
C LYS A 145 8.62 -19.09 -16.89
N HIS A 146 8.54 -18.72 -15.61
CA HIS A 146 7.53 -17.80 -15.13
C HIS A 146 7.77 -16.38 -15.66
N LEU A 147 9.00 -15.91 -15.55
CA LEU A 147 9.45 -14.63 -16.11
C LEU A 147 9.20 -14.57 -17.63
N HIS A 148 9.59 -15.63 -18.37
CA HIS A 148 9.38 -15.69 -19.81
C HIS A 148 7.91 -15.54 -20.18
N ARG A 149 7.03 -16.33 -19.54
CA ARG A 149 5.59 -16.26 -19.77
C ARG A 149 5.02 -14.88 -19.44
N TRP A 150 5.49 -14.27 -18.34
CA TRP A 150 5.09 -12.91 -17.96
C TRP A 150 5.47 -11.89 -19.04
N LEU A 151 6.71 -11.92 -19.52
CA LEU A 151 7.20 -11.00 -20.55
C LEU A 151 6.47 -11.19 -21.88
N ASP A 152 6.15 -12.44 -22.27
CA ASP A 152 5.35 -12.71 -23.48
C ASP A 152 3.97 -12.07 -23.39
N MET A 153 3.26 -12.26 -22.28
CA MET A 153 1.94 -11.68 -22.08
C MET A 153 1.98 -10.15 -21.95
N ALA A 154 3.02 -9.62 -21.31
CA ALA A 154 3.19 -8.18 -21.09
C ALA A 154 3.65 -7.45 -22.36
N GLY A 155 4.30 -8.14 -23.31
CA GLY A 155 4.73 -7.58 -24.59
C GLY A 155 3.56 -7.00 -25.41
N GLU A 156 2.39 -7.60 -25.30
CA GLU A 156 1.17 -7.14 -25.98
C GLU A 156 0.52 -5.93 -25.30
N ARG A 157 0.99 -5.54 -24.11
CA ARG A 157 0.34 -4.56 -23.24
C ARG A 157 1.31 -3.50 -22.74
N ILE A 158 2.10 -2.92 -23.63
CA ILE A 158 2.94 -1.78 -23.30
C ILE A 158 2.03 -0.58 -23.01
N ALA A 159 2.09 -0.05 -21.79
CA ALA A 159 1.25 1.08 -21.40
C ALA A 159 1.68 2.37 -22.11
N PHE A 160 0.70 3.10 -22.65
CA PHE A 160 0.93 4.33 -23.44
C PHE A 160 0.57 5.62 -22.69
N GLN A 161 0.40 5.57 -21.38
CA GLN A 161 0.23 6.78 -20.58
C GLN A 161 1.62 7.27 -20.13
N GLY A 162 2.18 8.18 -20.89
CA GLY A 162 3.54 8.68 -20.69
C GLY A 162 4.58 7.88 -21.49
N LEU A 163 5.77 7.66 -20.91
CA LEU A 163 6.82 6.87 -21.57
C LEU A 163 6.49 5.37 -21.53
N PRO A 164 6.87 4.62 -22.59
CA PRO A 164 6.77 3.16 -22.56
C PRO A 164 7.50 2.59 -21.35
N ALA A 165 6.86 1.68 -20.61
CA ALA A 165 7.37 1.18 -19.36
C ALA A 165 7.15 -0.31 -19.19
N ARG A 166 8.00 -0.93 -18.36
CA ARG A 166 7.89 -2.33 -17.92
C ARG A 166 7.97 -2.41 -16.41
N ILE A 167 7.14 -3.28 -15.84
CA ILE A 167 7.27 -3.75 -14.46
C ILE A 167 7.50 -5.25 -14.52
N CYS A 168 8.49 -5.74 -13.82
CA CYS A 168 8.84 -7.15 -13.76
C CYS A 168 9.19 -7.57 -12.32
N TRP A 169 8.77 -8.76 -11.95
CA TRP A 169 9.15 -9.42 -10.70
C TRP A 169 10.28 -10.38 -10.93
#